data_05b25c0563e7319b4ac6cc8b1427878b
#
_entry.id   05b25c0563e7319b4ac6cc8b1427878b
#
_cell.length_a   1.000
_cell.length_b   1.000
_cell.length_c   1.000
_cell.angle_alpha   90.00
_cell.angle_beta   90.00
_cell.angle_gamma   90.00
#
_symmetry.space_group_name_H-M   'P 1'
#
loop_
_entity.id
_entity.type
_entity.pdbx_description
1 polymer ?
#
loop_
_entity_poly.entity_id
_entity_poly.type
_entity_poly.pdbx_seq_one_letter_code
_entity_poly.pdbx_strand_id
1 'polypeptide(L)'
;MTSLIYDDIYLKHDTGASHPENATRLINTIEHLHSTSIWQKLDSKKPRAATKEEVSTVHTISQIDQIAEIAETGGGYLDPDTYVSPDSYEATLYASGALLTAIDLVMDKEADNAFCLIRPPGHHATPTKAMGFCLFNNVAIAAKYIQSKYNLDRIAIIDWDVHHGNGTQDAFYDDPSVLYFSMHKYPFYPGTGAKEETGEGSGSGFTINVPLPYNTESREYLKIFDDVLKKRIKSFNPQFVLISSGFDAYRLDPISGLSLEASDFNALTKLTRNIANDCCEGRIVSCLEGGYHLLDLPKCIEEHLNGLVCDI
;
A
#
# COMPACT_ATOMS: atom_id res chain seq x y z
N MET A 1 -6.46 19.40 4.00
CA MET A 1 -7.56 18.43 4.24
C MET A 1 -7.15 17.07 3.70
N THR A 2 -7.46 15.97 4.41
CA THR A 2 -7.13 14.60 3.99
C THR A 2 -8.20 14.07 3.03
N SER A 3 -7.80 13.57 1.85
CA SER A 3 -8.74 12.94 0.91
C SER A 3 -8.83 11.44 1.16
N LEU A 4 -10.06 10.89 1.16
CA LEU A 4 -10.34 9.46 1.14
C LEU A 4 -10.78 9.06 -0.27
N ILE A 5 -9.99 8.23 -0.93
CA ILE A 5 -10.33 7.75 -2.28
C ILE A 5 -10.98 6.38 -2.16
N TYR A 6 -12.25 6.28 -2.56
CA TYR A 6 -13.04 5.06 -2.49
C TYR A 6 -14.08 4.96 -3.59
N ASP A 7 -14.34 3.75 -4.06
CA ASP A 7 -15.45 3.43 -4.96
C ASP A 7 -16.00 2.02 -4.70
N ASP A 8 -17.31 1.82 -4.90
CA ASP A 8 -17.98 0.53 -4.75
C ASP A 8 -17.52 -0.51 -5.80
N ILE A 9 -16.80 -0.09 -6.84
CA ILE A 9 -16.20 -0.98 -7.84
C ILE A 9 -15.29 -2.03 -7.17
N TYR A 10 -14.62 -1.67 -6.06
CA TYR A 10 -13.75 -2.58 -5.33
C TYR A 10 -14.49 -3.77 -4.70
N LEU A 11 -15.78 -3.61 -4.43
CA LEU A 11 -16.63 -4.65 -3.87
C LEU A 11 -16.95 -5.74 -4.89
N LYS A 12 -16.82 -5.44 -6.19
CA LYS A 12 -17.05 -6.37 -7.29
C LYS A 12 -15.91 -7.37 -7.51
N HIS A 13 -14.70 -7.08 -7.00
CA HIS A 13 -13.64 -8.08 -6.97
C HIS A 13 -14.03 -9.20 -5.99
N ASP A 14 -14.64 -10.27 -6.54
CA ASP A 14 -15.21 -11.37 -5.76
C ASP A 14 -14.22 -12.54 -5.66
N THR A 15 -13.58 -12.63 -4.51
CA THR A 15 -12.66 -13.72 -4.16
C THR A 15 -13.36 -14.90 -3.47
N GLY A 16 -14.67 -14.77 -3.23
CA GLY A 16 -15.47 -15.71 -2.45
C GLY A 16 -15.49 -15.40 -0.94
N ALA A 17 -16.60 -15.74 -0.30
CA ALA A 17 -16.86 -15.36 1.09
C ALA A 17 -15.89 -15.94 2.14
N SER A 18 -15.22 -17.06 1.82
CA SER A 18 -14.24 -17.69 2.72
C SER A 18 -12.81 -17.17 2.55
N HIS A 19 -12.57 -16.37 1.50
CA HIS A 19 -11.26 -15.79 1.25
C HIS A 19 -10.98 -14.68 2.26
N PRO A 20 -9.78 -14.59 2.86
CA PRO A 20 -9.49 -13.53 3.83
C PRO A 20 -9.55 -12.13 3.20
N GLU A 21 -9.05 -11.98 1.97
CA GLU A 21 -9.15 -10.75 1.18
C GLU A 21 -10.50 -10.75 0.45
N ASN A 22 -11.55 -10.22 1.09
CA ASN A 22 -12.91 -10.14 0.56
C ASN A 22 -13.52 -8.75 0.74
N ALA A 23 -14.66 -8.50 0.05
CA ALA A 23 -15.33 -7.19 0.05
C ALA A 23 -15.76 -6.71 1.46
N THR A 24 -16.01 -7.62 2.42
CA THR A 24 -16.42 -7.27 3.78
C THR A 24 -15.39 -6.39 4.48
N ARG A 25 -14.11 -6.50 4.13
CA ARG A 25 -13.04 -5.62 4.63
C ARG A 25 -13.40 -4.14 4.41
N LEU A 26 -13.84 -3.79 3.21
CA LEU A 26 -14.19 -2.40 2.86
C LEU A 26 -15.59 -2.02 3.35
N ILE A 27 -16.55 -2.92 3.24
CA ILE A 27 -17.91 -2.69 3.71
C ILE A 27 -17.90 -2.28 5.19
N ASN A 28 -17.29 -3.11 6.05
CA ASN A 28 -17.20 -2.83 7.47
C ASN A 28 -16.41 -1.54 7.76
N THR A 29 -15.37 -1.27 6.98
CA THR A 29 -14.56 -0.06 7.15
C THR A 29 -15.37 1.20 6.83
N ILE A 30 -16.07 1.24 5.70
CA ILE A 30 -16.88 2.40 5.32
C ILE A 30 -18.03 2.62 6.32
N GLU A 31 -18.73 1.56 6.73
CA GLU A 31 -19.79 1.65 7.74
C GLU A 31 -19.25 2.20 9.07
N HIS A 32 -18.09 1.70 9.52
CA HIS A 32 -17.44 2.19 10.73
C HIS A 32 -17.06 3.67 10.60
N LEU A 33 -16.37 4.06 9.55
CA LEU A 33 -15.91 5.43 9.34
C LEU A 33 -17.09 6.43 9.32
N HIS A 34 -18.22 6.06 8.68
CA HIS A 34 -19.44 6.88 8.67
C HIS A 34 -20.01 7.10 10.09
N SER A 35 -19.76 6.18 11.02
CA SER A 35 -20.25 6.28 12.41
C SER A 35 -19.32 7.10 13.32
N THR A 36 -18.13 7.51 12.85
CA THR A 36 -17.11 8.18 13.65
C THR A 36 -16.94 9.65 13.27
N SER A 37 -16.32 10.43 14.16
CA SER A 37 -16.08 11.86 13.91
C SER A 37 -15.01 12.12 12.84
N ILE A 38 -14.18 11.14 12.53
CA ILE A 38 -13.13 11.26 11.50
C ILE A 38 -13.76 11.50 10.12
N TRP A 39 -14.93 10.91 9.85
CA TRP A 39 -15.62 11.07 8.57
C TRP A 39 -15.84 12.53 8.17
N GLN A 40 -16.15 13.39 9.13
CA GLN A 40 -16.38 14.82 8.89
C GLN A 40 -15.10 15.60 8.55
N LYS A 41 -13.94 15.00 8.78
CA LYS A 41 -12.61 15.60 8.50
C LYS A 41 -12.03 15.11 7.18
N LEU A 42 -12.70 14.17 6.51
CA LEU A 42 -12.26 13.59 5.25
C LEU A 42 -13.00 14.22 4.07
N ASP A 43 -12.27 14.39 2.96
CA ASP A 43 -12.84 14.76 1.68
C ASP A 43 -12.92 13.50 0.79
N SER A 44 -14.14 12.95 0.66
CA SER A 44 -14.36 11.73 -0.11
C SER A 44 -14.32 12.02 -1.61
N LYS A 45 -13.46 11.30 -2.35
CA LYS A 45 -13.26 11.43 -3.80
C LYS A 45 -13.41 10.08 -4.49
N LYS A 46 -13.89 10.12 -5.73
CA LYS A 46 -13.93 8.94 -6.59
C LYS A 46 -12.63 8.81 -7.38
N PRO A 47 -12.11 7.58 -7.57
CA PRO A 47 -10.97 7.33 -8.43
C PRO A 47 -11.34 7.39 -9.90
N ARG A 48 -10.35 7.62 -10.77
CA ARG A 48 -10.40 7.20 -12.17
C ARG A 48 -9.79 5.81 -12.33
N ALA A 49 -10.05 5.13 -13.42
CA ALA A 49 -9.29 3.93 -13.77
C ALA A 49 -7.87 4.34 -14.24
N ALA A 50 -6.88 3.52 -13.91
CA ALA A 50 -5.57 3.59 -14.57
C ALA A 50 -5.69 3.10 -16.01
N THR A 51 -4.91 3.66 -16.92
CA THR A 51 -4.83 3.17 -18.30
C THR A 51 -3.87 1.98 -18.39
N LYS A 52 -4.00 1.19 -19.46
CA LYS A 52 -3.09 0.07 -19.73
C LYS A 52 -1.64 0.54 -19.84
N GLU A 53 -1.43 1.72 -20.41
CA GLU A 53 -0.11 2.36 -20.55
C GLU A 53 0.48 2.70 -19.17
N GLU A 54 -0.31 3.25 -18.26
CA GLU A 54 0.12 3.55 -16.88
C GLU A 54 0.49 2.27 -16.13
N VAL A 55 -0.30 1.20 -16.25
CA VAL A 55 0.00 -0.10 -15.64
C VAL A 55 1.25 -0.73 -16.27
N SER A 56 1.46 -0.57 -17.58
CA SER A 56 2.62 -1.11 -18.30
C SER A 56 3.95 -0.44 -17.95
N THR A 57 3.95 0.65 -17.18
CA THR A 57 5.18 1.23 -16.62
C THR A 57 5.85 0.34 -15.58
N VAL A 58 5.11 -0.63 -15.03
CA VAL A 58 5.59 -1.59 -14.03
C VAL A 58 5.43 -3.02 -14.52
N HIS A 59 4.25 -3.37 -15.05
CA HIS A 59 3.91 -4.73 -15.42
C HIS A 59 4.08 -5.01 -16.90
N THR A 60 4.49 -6.23 -17.24
CA THR A 60 4.56 -6.66 -18.64
C THR A 60 3.16 -6.70 -19.27
N ILE A 61 3.08 -6.39 -20.56
CA ILE A 61 1.83 -6.48 -21.33
C ILE A 61 1.23 -7.88 -21.23
N SER A 62 2.07 -8.91 -21.22
CA SER A 62 1.62 -10.31 -21.09
C SER A 62 0.85 -10.55 -19.78
N GLN A 63 1.32 -10.00 -18.65
CA GLN A 63 0.61 -10.13 -17.36
C GLN A 63 -0.72 -9.37 -17.39
N ILE A 64 -0.71 -8.16 -17.92
CA ILE A 64 -1.93 -7.33 -18.01
C ILE A 64 -2.99 -8.06 -18.87
N ASP A 65 -2.59 -8.57 -20.03
CA ASP A 65 -3.50 -9.27 -20.94
C ASP A 65 -3.98 -10.61 -20.35
N GLN A 66 -3.13 -11.33 -19.62
CA GLN A 66 -3.52 -12.56 -18.93
C GLN A 66 -4.62 -12.31 -17.89
N ILE A 67 -4.48 -11.25 -17.07
CA ILE A 67 -5.50 -10.91 -16.05
C ILE A 67 -6.81 -10.51 -16.74
N ALA A 68 -6.76 -9.73 -17.81
CA ALA A 68 -7.93 -9.34 -18.60
C ALA A 68 -8.63 -10.57 -19.21
N GLU A 69 -7.89 -11.47 -19.86
CA GLU A 69 -8.43 -12.69 -20.48
C GLU A 69 -9.09 -13.61 -19.45
N ILE A 70 -8.48 -13.81 -18.27
CA ILE A 70 -9.07 -14.61 -17.20
C ILE A 70 -10.38 -13.99 -16.72
N ALA A 71 -10.44 -12.68 -16.54
CA ALA A 71 -11.67 -11.97 -16.16
C ALA A 71 -12.77 -12.15 -17.24
N GLU A 72 -12.44 -11.96 -18.52
CA GLU A 72 -13.37 -12.09 -19.65
C GLU A 72 -13.89 -13.52 -19.81
N THR A 73 -13.09 -14.53 -19.46
CA THR A 73 -13.47 -15.96 -19.61
C THR A 73 -14.21 -16.51 -18.38
N GLY A 74 -14.56 -15.66 -17.41
CA GLY A 74 -15.40 -16.02 -16.26
C GLY A 74 -14.65 -16.22 -14.95
N GLY A 75 -13.36 -15.91 -14.92
CA GLY A 75 -12.53 -15.96 -13.72
C GLY A 75 -11.65 -17.20 -13.60
N GLY A 76 -10.66 -17.14 -12.71
CA GLY A 76 -9.70 -18.22 -12.47
C GLY A 76 -8.60 -17.84 -11.48
N TYR A 77 -7.75 -18.81 -11.17
CA TYR A 77 -6.60 -18.62 -10.27
C TYR A 77 -5.32 -18.34 -11.06
N LEU A 78 -4.53 -17.37 -10.60
CA LEU A 78 -3.19 -17.06 -11.11
C LEU A 78 -2.09 -17.78 -10.32
N ASP A 79 -2.36 -18.02 -9.04
CA ASP A 79 -1.58 -18.90 -8.16
C ASP A 79 -2.54 -19.53 -7.12
N PRO A 80 -2.08 -20.33 -6.13
CA PRO A 80 -2.97 -21.06 -5.23
C PRO A 80 -3.96 -20.19 -4.45
N ASP A 81 -3.69 -18.91 -4.25
CA ASP A 81 -4.48 -17.99 -3.42
C ASP A 81 -4.82 -16.64 -4.08
N THR A 82 -4.45 -16.44 -5.35
CA THR A 82 -4.74 -15.20 -6.08
C THR A 82 -5.78 -15.46 -7.17
N TYR A 83 -7.01 -15.05 -6.87
CA TYR A 83 -8.17 -15.27 -7.74
C TYR A 83 -8.54 -14.03 -8.54
N VAL A 84 -8.90 -14.24 -9.80
CA VAL A 84 -9.47 -13.21 -10.69
C VAL A 84 -10.93 -13.55 -10.92
N SER A 85 -11.86 -12.69 -10.53
CA SER A 85 -13.28 -12.76 -10.89
C SER A 85 -13.56 -11.94 -12.16
N PRO A 86 -14.73 -12.06 -12.79
CA PRO A 86 -15.05 -11.28 -14.00
C PRO A 86 -14.84 -9.77 -13.88
N ASP A 87 -15.12 -9.19 -12.71
CA ASP A 87 -14.96 -7.75 -12.46
C ASP A 87 -13.59 -7.37 -11.90
N SER A 88 -12.70 -8.33 -11.65
CA SER A 88 -11.39 -8.07 -11.00
C SER A 88 -10.47 -7.19 -11.84
N TYR A 89 -10.49 -7.35 -13.18
CA TYR A 89 -9.66 -6.54 -14.05
C TYR A 89 -10.05 -5.06 -13.99
N GLU A 90 -11.35 -4.75 -13.99
CA GLU A 90 -11.82 -3.38 -13.82
C GLU A 90 -11.49 -2.86 -12.42
N ALA A 91 -11.78 -3.63 -11.38
CA ALA A 91 -11.52 -3.23 -10.00
C ALA A 91 -10.03 -2.91 -9.76
N THR A 92 -9.09 -3.70 -10.30
CA THR A 92 -7.65 -3.44 -10.11
C THR A 92 -7.15 -2.23 -10.91
N LEU A 93 -7.76 -1.92 -12.08
CA LEU A 93 -7.48 -0.66 -12.78
C LEU A 93 -7.91 0.55 -11.95
N TYR A 94 -9.07 0.48 -11.30
CA TYR A 94 -9.52 1.53 -10.39
C TYR A 94 -8.69 1.58 -9.11
N ALA A 95 -8.20 0.45 -8.59
CA ALA A 95 -7.31 0.42 -7.42
C ALA A 95 -6.01 1.17 -7.71
N SER A 96 -5.35 0.87 -8.82
CA SER A 96 -4.16 1.63 -9.25
C SER A 96 -4.51 3.10 -9.52
N GLY A 97 -5.60 3.35 -10.25
CA GLY A 97 -6.07 4.69 -10.60
C GLY A 97 -6.45 5.56 -9.38
N ALA A 98 -6.79 4.95 -8.25
CA ALA A 98 -7.04 5.66 -7.00
C ALA A 98 -5.79 6.40 -6.50
N LEU A 99 -4.64 5.71 -6.53
CA LEU A 99 -3.38 6.36 -6.14
C LEU A 99 -3.01 7.47 -7.10
N LEU A 100 -3.25 7.28 -8.42
CA LEU A 100 -2.97 8.32 -9.41
C LEU A 100 -3.87 9.55 -9.19
N THR A 101 -5.14 9.33 -8.88
CA THR A 101 -6.08 10.41 -8.50
C THR A 101 -5.62 11.12 -7.22
N ALA A 102 -5.23 10.36 -6.20
CA ALA A 102 -4.74 10.90 -4.94
C ALA A 102 -3.48 11.76 -5.11
N ILE A 103 -2.54 11.28 -5.95
CA ILE A 103 -1.31 12.02 -6.27
C ILE A 103 -1.65 13.35 -6.95
N ASP A 104 -2.56 13.36 -7.91
CA ASP A 104 -2.99 14.58 -8.59
C ASP A 104 -3.56 15.59 -7.58
N LEU A 105 -4.46 15.17 -6.70
CA LEU A 105 -5.03 16.04 -5.67
C LEU A 105 -3.97 16.63 -4.73
N VAL A 106 -2.97 15.83 -4.35
CA VAL A 106 -1.87 16.30 -3.47
C VAL A 106 -0.94 17.26 -4.23
N MET A 107 -0.59 16.96 -5.46
CA MET A 107 0.30 17.80 -6.27
C MET A 107 -0.35 19.12 -6.66
N ASP A 108 -1.65 19.11 -6.94
CA ASP A 108 -2.44 20.32 -7.28
C ASP A 108 -2.85 21.11 -6.02
N LYS A 109 -2.46 20.63 -4.81
CA LYS A 109 -2.78 21.25 -3.50
C LYS A 109 -4.28 21.29 -3.20
N GLU A 110 -5.05 20.41 -3.78
CA GLU A 110 -6.46 20.19 -3.46
C GLU A 110 -6.62 19.33 -2.20
N ALA A 111 -5.60 18.52 -1.88
CA ALA A 111 -5.50 17.78 -0.62
C ALA A 111 -4.09 17.92 -0.02
N ASP A 112 -3.98 17.89 1.31
CA ASP A 112 -2.67 17.87 2.00
C ASP A 112 -2.02 16.49 1.90
N ASN A 113 -2.85 15.44 1.95
CA ASN A 113 -2.49 14.04 1.83
C ASN A 113 -3.74 13.21 1.47
N ALA A 114 -3.56 11.91 1.16
CA ALA A 114 -4.68 11.05 0.84
C ALA A 114 -4.47 9.60 1.30
N PHE A 115 -5.60 8.92 1.58
CA PHE A 115 -5.68 7.48 1.77
C PHE A 115 -6.58 6.85 0.72
N CYS A 116 -6.08 5.82 0.03
CA CYS A 116 -6.80 5.03 -0.96
C CYS A 116 -7.31 3.75 -0.31
N LEU A 117 -8.61 3.69 -0.03
CA LEU A 117 -9.28 2.53 0.53
C LEU A 117 -9.70 1.60 -0.61
N ILE A 118 -8.78 0.77 -1.06
CA ILE A 118 -8.84 0.00 -2.31
C ILE A 118 -8.82 -1.51 -2.09
N ARG A 119 -9.28 -2.24 -3.08
CA ARG A 119 -9.10 -3.67 -3.36
C ARG A 119 -9.04 -3.90 -4.87
N PRO A 120 -8.24 -4.89 -5.34
CA PRO A 120 -7.29 -5.73 -4.61
C PRO A 120 -6.05 -4.98 -4.11
N PRO A 121 -5.28 -5.55 -3.15
CA PRO A 121 -3.98 -5.03 -2.74
C PRO A 121 -2.95 -5.15 -3.86
N GLY A 122 -1.72 -4.63 -3.65
CA GLY A 122 -0.76 -4.52 -4.74
C GLY A 122 0.67 -4.96 -4.47
N HIS A 123 1.18 -4.87 -3.25
CA HIS A 123 2.61 -4.91 -2.97
C HIS A 123 3.33 -6.23 -3.30
N HIS A 124 2.59 -7.35 -3.45
CA HIS A 124 3.16 -8.64 -3.87
C HIS A 124 3.23 -8.84 -5.38
N ALA A 125 2.45 -8.08 -6.19
CA ALA A 125 2.48 -8.23 -7.63
C ALA A 125 3.83 -7.76 -8.19
N THR A 126 4.60 -8.72 -8.74
CA THR A 126 5.88 -8.44 -9.39
C THR A 126 5.66 -7.90 -10.80
N PRO A 127 6.68 -7.37 -11.48
CA PRO A 127 6.54 -6.93 -12.87
C PRO A 127 6.01 -8.00 -13.85
N THR A 128 6.13 -9.29 -13.50
CA THR A 128 5.78 -10.40 -14.39
C THR A 128 4.80 -11.41 -13.80
N LYS A 129 4.39 -11.24 -12.53
CA LYS A 129 3.53 -12.23 -11.85
C LYS A 129 2.60 -11.59 -10.84
N ALA A 130 1.30 -11.85 -10.93
CA ALA A 130 0.32 -11.59 -9.87
C ALA A 130 0.40 -12.71 -8.82
N MET A 131 0.40 -12.37 -7.53
CA MET A 131 0.52 -13.29 -6.41
C MET A 131 0.13 -12.63 -5.09
N GLY A 132 -0.12 -13.43 -4.03
CA GLY A 132 -0.41 -12.89 -2.69
C GLY A 132 -1.63 -11.97 -2.69
N PHE A 133 -2.71 -12.35 -3.34
CA PHE A 133 -3.95 -11.58 -3.52
C PHE A 133 -3.80 -10.34 -4.42
N CYS A 134 -2.59 -10.00 -4.88
CA CYS A 134 -2.27 -8.80 -5.64
C CYS A 134 -2.27 -9.06 -7.14
N LEU A 135 -2.99 -8.22 -7.90
CA LEU A 135 -3.07 -8.31 -9.36
C LEU A 135 -2.10 -7.34 -10.04
N PHE A 136 -2.16 -6.05 -9.70
CA PHE A 136 -1.20 -5.02 -10.10
C PHE A 136 -0.57 -4.37 -8.87
N ASN A 137 0.66 -3.92 -9.00
CA ASN A 137 1.36 -3.23 -7.92
C ASN A 137 0.98 -1.74 -7.89
N ASN A 138 -0.05 -1.44 -7.12
CA ASN A 138 -0.64 -0.10 -7.06
C ASN A 138 0.39 0.98 -6.69
N VAL A 139 1.21 0.73 -5.67
CA VAL A 139 2.21 1.70 -5.18
C VAL A 139 3.38 1.87 -6.14
N ALA A 140 3.79 0.81 -6.85
CA ALA A 140 4.86 0.90 -7.84
C ALA A 140 4.41 1.70 -9.08
N ILE A 141 3.18 1.47 -9.57
CA ILE A 141 2.57 2.26 -10.65
C ILE A 141 2.49 3.73 -10.23
N ALA A 142 2.08 4.00 -8.99
CA ALA A 142 2.01 5.34 -8.42
C ALA A 142 3.39 6.03 -8.41
N ALA A 143 4.46 5.33 -8.03
CA ALA A 143 5.81 5.89 -8.04
C ALA A 143 6.26 6.26 -9.47
N LYS A 144 6.05 5.36 -10.44
CA LYS A 144 6.36 5.65 -11.87
C LYS A 144 5.53 6.81 -12.42
N TYR A 145 4.27 6.93 -12.01
CA TYR A 145 3.41 8.05 -12.38
C TYR A 145 3.92 9.39 -11.84
N ILE A 146 4.32 9.45 -10.58
CA ILE A 146 4.91 10.65 -9.99
C ILE A 146 6.15 11.08 -10.78
N GLN A 147 7.02 10.14 -11.09
CA GLN A 147 8.24 10.39 -11.84
C GLN A 147 7.95 10.93 -13.24
N SER A 148 7.04 10.29 -13.98
CA SER A 148 6.77 10.65 -15.37
C SER A 148 5.96 11.95 -15.53
N LYS A 149 4.96 12.16 -14.67
CA LYS A 149 4.07 13.32 -14.79
C LYS A 149 4.61 14.57 -14.12
N TYR A 150 5.24 14.43 -12.96
CA TYR A 150 5.66 15.54 -12.11
C TYR A 150 7.16 15.77 -12.07
N ASN A 151 7.96 14.92 -12.75
CA ASN A 151 9.42 14.98 -12.81
C ASN A 151 10.07 15.01 -11.40
N LEU A 152 9.53 14.21 -10.46
CA LEU A 152 10.12 14.01 -9.15
C LEU A 152 10.97 12.75 -9.16
N ASP A 153 12.27 12.89 -8.89
CA ASP A 153 13.26 11.81 -9.04
C ASP A 153 13.47 10.96 -7.80
N ARG A 154 13.02 11.42 -6.62
CA ARG A 154 13.23 10.70 -5.36
C ARG A 154 11.91 10.41 -4.68
N ILE A 155 11.48 9.14 -4.76
CA ILE A 155 10.25 8.65 -4.16
C ILE A 155 10.60 7.68 -3.03
N ALA A 156 10.05 7.87 -1.82
CA ALA A 156 10.13 6.87 -0.78
C ALA A 156 8.84 6.05 -0.73
N ILE A 157 8.97 4.74 -0.77
CA ILE A 157 7.87 3.80 -0.52
C ILE A 157 8.12 3.16 0.84
N ILE A 158 7.18 3.34 1.75
CA ILE A 158 7.20 2.81 3.12
C ILE A 158 6.12 1.75 3.22
N ASP A 159 6.52 0.52 3.50
CA ASP A 159 5.66 -0.64 3.57
C ASP A 159 5.71 -1.23 4.98
N TRP A 160 4.58 -1.20 5.70
CA TRP A 160 4.46 -1.81 7.02
C TRP A 160 3.43 -2.94 7.08
N ASP A 161 3.03 -3.47 5.92
CA ASP A 161 2.34 -4.74 5.87
C ASP A 161 3.17 -5.81 6.57
N VAL A 162 2.51 -6.79 7.22
CA VAL A 162 3.22 -7.84 7.94
C VAL A 162 4.02 -8.75 7.01
N HIS A 163 3.65 -8.78 5.73
CA HIS A 163 4.35 -9.51 4.67
C HIS A 163 5.35 -8.62 3.96
N HIS A 164 6.43 -9.21 3.49
CA HIS A 164 7.36 -8.51 2.61
C HIS A 164 6.73 -8.20 1.26
N GLY A 165 6.73 -6.93 0.86
CA GLY A 165 6.23 -6.47 -0.45
C GLY A 165 7.23 -6.78 -1.57
N ASN A 166 7.40 -8.06 -1.88
CA ASN A 166 8.37 -8.55 -2.86
C ASN A 166 8.18 -7.94 -4.25
N GLY A 167 6.94 -7.69 -4.66
CA GLY A 167 6.65 -7.08 -5.95
C GLY A 167 7.16 -5.64 -6.04
N THR A 168 7.00 -4.87 -4.96
CA THR A 168 7.53 -3.50 -4.88
C THR A 168 9.07 -3.52 -4.86
N GLN A 169 9.69 -4.44 -4.10
CA GLN A 169 11.13 -4.64 -4.13
C GLN A 169 11.61 -4.94 -5.55
N ASP A 170 11.01 -5.92 -6.22
CA ASP A 170 11.41 -6.35 -7.57
C ASP A 170 11.30 -5.22 -8.60
N ALA A 171 10.28 -4.38 -8.48
CA ALA A 171 10.05 -3.27 -9.41
C ALA A 171 11.13 -2.18 -9.35
N PHE A 172 11.87 -2.06 -8.23
CA PHE A 172 12.85 -1.01 -7.99
C PHE A 172 14.21 -1.53 -7.50
N TYR A 173 14.50 -2.81 -7.68
CA TYR A 173 15.71 -3.43 -7.10
C TYR A 173 17.02 -2.88 -7.64
N ASP A 174 17.03 -2.36 -8.87
CA ASP A 174 18.16 -1.72 -9.54
C ASP A 174 17.98 -0.19 -9.74
N ASP A 175 16.91 0.41 -9.18
CA ASP A 175 16.53 1.80 -9.39
C ASP A 175 16.83 2.68 -8.16
N PRO A 176 17.87 3.55 -8.19
CA PRO A 176 18.22 4.42 -7.07
C PRO A 176 17.27 5.60 -6.86
N SER A 177 16.32 5.83 -7.78
CA SER A 177 15.35 6.91 -7.69
C SER A 177 14.18 6.60 -6.74
N VAL A 178 14.00 5.31 -6.40
CA VAL A 178 12.99 4.87 -5.43
C VAL A 178 13.67 4.20 -4.25
N LEU A 179 13.48 4.74 -3.05
CA LEU A 179 13.90 4.08 -1.84
C LEU A 179 12.72 3.28 -1.29
N TYR A 180 12.87 1.96 -1.28
CA TYR A 180 11.90 1.04 -0.72
C TYR A 180 12.29 0.63 0.69
N PHE A 181 11.39 0.80 1.65
CA PHE A 181 11.54 0.36 3.03
C PHE A 181 10.39 -0.56 3.39
N SER A 182 10.71 -1.81 3.75
CA SER A 182 9.75 -2.80 4.24
C SER A 182 10.11 -3.29 5.62
N MET A 183 9.13 -3.30 6.53
CA MET A 183 9.27 -3.84 7.87
C MET A 183 8.24 -4.94 8.09
N HIS A 184 8.68 -6.19 8.05
CA HIS A 184 7.83 -7.36 7.92
C HIS A 184 8.29 -8.51 8.80
N LYS A 185 7.40 -9.46 9.04
CA LYS A 185 7.72 -10.71 9.73
C LYS A 185 8.59 -11.61 8.87
N TYR A 186 9.63 -12.20 9.46
CA TYR A 186 10.55 -13.07 8.75
C TYR A 186 11.12 -14.20 9.66
N PRO A 187 11.27 -15.46 9.14
CA PRO A 187 10.83 -15.92 7.83
C PRO A 187 9.32 -16.09 7.75
N PHE A 188 8.70 -15.56 6.72
CA PHE A 188 7.27 -15.63 6.48
C PHE A 188 6.97 -15.54 4.97
N TYR A 189 5.68 -15.59 4.55
CA TYR A 189 5.33 -15.35 3.15
C TYR A 189 5.83 -13.96 2.71
N PRO A 190 6.34 -13.81 1.48
CA PRO A 190 6.53 -14.80 0.40
C PRO A 190 7.87 -15.55 0.44
N GLY A 191 8.66 -15.42 1.50
CA GLY A 191 9.97 -16.07 1.68
C GLY A 191 11.17 -15.23 1.25
N THR A 192 10.91 -13.96 0.87
CA THR A 192 11.91 -12.93 0.52
C THR A 192 11.97 -11.84 1.60
N GLY A 193 12.81 -10.83 1.45
CA GLY A 193 12.94 -9.72 2.38
C GLY A 193 13.98 -9.95 3.47
N ALA A 194 15.01 -10.76 3.18
CA ALA A 194 16.16 -10.88 4.07
C ALA A 194 16.89 -9.54 4.19
N LYS A 195 17.51 -9.29 5.34
CA LYS A 195 18.22 -8.02 5.60
C LYS A 195 19.32 -7.71 4.59
N GLU A 196 19.87 -8.74 3.98
CA GLU A 196 20.93 -8.68 2.97
C GLU A 196 20.42 -8.30 1.58
N GLU A 197 19.12 -8.39 1.33
CA GLU A 197 18.49 -7.94 0.09
C GLU A 197 18.39 -6.40 0.11
N THR A 198 19.41 -5.73 -0.44
CA THR A 198 19.58 -4.27 -0.32
C THR A 198 19.53 -3.52 -1.66
N GLY A 199 19.11 -4.20 -2.72
CA GLY A 199 19.15 -3.70 -4.11
C GLY A 199 20.41 -4.19 -4.84
N GLU A 200 20.43 -3.99 -6.15
CA GLU A 200 21.54 -4.36 -7.02
C GLU A 200 21.94 -3.23 -7.97
N GLY A 201 23.07 -3.35 -8.63
CA GLY A 201 23.54 -2.35 -9.59
C GLY A 201 23.49 -0.92 -9.04
N SER A 202 22.81 -0.02 -9.74
CA SER A 202 22.62 1.37 -9.29
C SER A 202 21.67 1.49 -8.11
N GLY A 203 20.73 0.55 -7.92
CA GLY A 203 19.80 0.48 -6.81
C GLY A 203 20.39 -0.08 -5.50
N SER A 204 21.68 -0.45 -5.49
CA SER A 204 22.33 -0.99 -4.28
C SER A 204 22.28 0.00 -3.12
N GLY A 205 21.66 -0.41 -1.99
CA GLY A 205 21.45 0.40 -0.79
C GLY A 205 20.14 1.19 -0.79
N PHE A 206 19.31 1.09 -1.84
CA PHE A 206 18.01 1.75 -1.91
C PHE A 206 16.83 0.83 -1.55
N THR A 207 17.08 -0.45 -1.33
CA THR A 207 16.14 -1.38 -0.67
C THR A 207 16.55 -1.54 0.79
N ILE A 208 15.59 -1.40 1.71
CA ILE A 208 15.79 -1.51 3.15
C ILE A 208 14.80 -2.52 3.69
N ASN A 209 15.27 -3.73 3.94
CA ASN A 209 14.49 -4.77 4.59
C ASN A 209 14.79 -4.83 6.09
N VAL A 210 13.73 -4.80 6.89
CA VAL A 210 13.79 -4.99 8.33
C VAL A 210 12.97 -6.23 8.69
N PRO A 211 13.59 -7.42 8.59
CA PRO A 211 12.96 -8.66 9.00
C PRO A 211 12.79 -8.71 10.51
N LEU A 212 11.56 -8.92 10.97
CA LEU A 212 11.20 -8.98 12.38
C LEU A 212 10.91 -10.41 12.82
N PRO A 213 11.40 -10.82 14.00
CA PRO A 213 11.03 -12.10 14.59
C PRO A 213 9.54 -12.11 14.97
N TYR A 214 9.01 -13.34 15.04
CA TYR A 214 7.69 -13.62 15.61
C TYR A 214 7.62 -13.04 17.03
N ASN A 215 6.55 -12.39 17.39
CA ASN A 215 6.33 -11.73 18.69
C ASN A 215 7.17 -10.45 18.95
N THR A 216 7.62 -9.74 17.93
CA THR A 216 8.16 -8.40 18.13
C THR A 216 7.11 -7.52 18.82
N GLU A 217 7.45 -6.97 19.98
CA GLU A 217 6.55 -6.09 20.74
C GLU A 217 6.36 -4.74 20.05
N SER A 218 5.17 -4.14 20.17
CA SER A 218 4.80 -2.84 19.59
C SER A 218 5.85 -1.75 19.86
N ARG A 219 6.33 -1.62 21.11
CA ARG A 219 7.33 -0.62 21.47
C ARG A 219 8.65 -0.78 20.71
N GLU A 220 9.11 -2.02 20.52
CA GLU A 220 10.32 -2.33 19.76
C GLU A 220 10.10 -2.03 18.29
N TYR A 221 8.94 -2.46 17.75
CA TYR A 221 8.52 -2.18 16.37
C TYR A 221 8.59 -0.67 16.08
N LEU A 222 7.90 0.15 16.86
CA LEU A 222 7.86 1.61 16.68
C LEU A 222 9.23 2.26 16.80
N LYS A 223 10.09 1.78 17.72
CA LYS A 223 11.45 2.28 17.85
C LYS A 223 12.30 1.99 16.61
N ILE A 224 12.26 0.76 16.10
CA ILE A 224 13.01 0.36 14.89
C ILE A 224 12.52 1.19 13.71
N PHE A 225 11.20 1.32 13.55
CA PHE A 225 10.59 2.11 12.48
C PHE A 225 11.06 3.58 12.50
N ASP A 226 10.99 4.25 13.65
CA ASP A 226 11.45 5.63 13.82
C ASP A 226 12.95 5.79 13.54
N ASP A 227 13.77 4.83 13.99
CA ASP A 227 15.21 4.81 13.73
C ASP A 227 15.54 4.73 12.23
N VAL A 228 14.81 3.90 11.48
CA VAL A 228 15.01 3.77 10.02
C VAL A 228 14.54 5.03 9.30
N LEU A 229 13.37 5.56 9.65
CA LEU A 229 12.87 6.82 9.07
C LEU A 229 13.89 7.95 9.23
N LYS A 230 14.40 8.15 10.43
CA LYS A 230 15.35 9.23 10.73
C LYS A 230 16.70 9.06 10.04
N LYS A 231 17.20 7.82 9.97
CA LYS A 231 18.56 7.56 9.46
C LYS A 231 18.62 7.37 7.95
N ARG A 232 17.60 6.76 7.36
CA ARG A 232 17.63 6.33 5.96
C ARG A 232 16.70 7.15 5.08
N ILE A 233 15.44 7.26 5.45
CA ILE A 233 14.45 8.00 4.64
C ILE A 233 14.79 9.49 4.62
N LYS A 234 15.08 10.08 5.78
CA LYS A 234 15.47 11.50 5.84
C LYS A 234 16.76 11.80 5.06
N SER A 235 17.75 10.90 5.08
CA SER A 235 19.00 11.05 4.30
C SER A 235 18.77 10.96 2.79
N PHE A 236 17.84 10.12 2.35
CA PHE A 236 17.43 10.02 0.96
C PHE A 236 16.76 11.31 0.47
N ASN A 237 16.15 12.06 1.40
CA ASN A 237 15.46 13.33 1.15
C ASN A 237 14.41 13.20 0.04
N PRO A 238 13.36 12.36 0.23
CA PRO A 238 12.34 12.11 -0.78
C PRO A 238 11.60 13.38 -1.15
N GLN A 239 11.09 13.42 -2.36
CA GLN A 239 10.23 14.49 -2.87
C GLN A 239 8.74 14.12 -2.78
N PHE A 240 8.45 12.84 -2.55
CA PHE A 240 7.11 12.30 -2.31
C PHE A 240 7.22 11.03 -1.47
N VAL A 241 6.24 10.78 -0.60
CA VAL A 241 6.16 9.56 0.22
C VAL A 241 4.91 8.78 -0.18
N LEU A 242 5.09 7.51 -0.53
CA LEU A 242 4.03 6.54 -0.73
C LEU A 242 4.04 5.53 0.42
N ILE A 243 2.86 5.06 0.82
CA ILE A 243 2.73 4.09 1.90
C ILE A 243 1.90 2.90 1.44
N SER A 244 2.50 1.70 1.45
CA SER A 244 1.76 0.45 1.46
C SER A 244 1.33 0.16 2.90
N SER A 245 0.07 0.48 3.21
CA SER A 245 -0.44 0.38 4.57
C SER A 245 -1.23 -0.92 4.76
N GLY A 246 -0.52 -1.98 5.14
CA GLY A 246 -1.12 -3.19 5.68
C GLY A 246 -1.50 -3.01 7.16
N PHE A 247 -2.58 -3.65 7.58
CA PHE A 247 -3.06 -3.65 8.96
C PHE A 247 -3.03 -5.04 9.59
N ASP A 248 -2.42 -6.00 8.92
CA ASP A 248 -2.28 -7.38 9.33
C ASP A 248 -1.14 -7.61 10.34
N ALA A 249 -0.30 -6.60 10.61
CA ALA A 249 0.56 -6.58 11.79
C ALA A 249 -0.22 -6.40 13.12
N TYR A 250 -1.54 -6.16 13.05
CA TYR A 250 -2.42 -6.08 14.22
C TYR A 250 -2.48 -7.40 14.97
N ARG A 251 -2.42 -7.37 16.31
CA ARG A 251 -2.26 -8.56 17.18
C ARG A 251 -3.34 -9.63 17.05
N LEU A 252 -4.56 -9.27 16.64
CA LEU A 252 -5.68 -10.21 16.44
C LEU A 252 -5.90 -10.57 14.97
N ASP A 253 -5.03 -10.14 14.08
CA ASP A 253 -5.15 -10.51 12.67
C ASP A 253 -4.97 -12.02 12.49
N PRO A 254 -5.85 -12.71 11.75
CA PRO A 254 -5.81 -14.16 11.61
C PRO A 254 -4.59 -14.67 10.82
N ILE A 255 -3.91 -13.81 10.05
CA ILE A 255 -2.75 -14.17 9.22
C ILE A 255 -1.44 -13.73 9.85
N SER A 256 -1.47 -12.71 10.69
CA SER A 256 -0.34 -11.99 11.23
C SER A 256 0.57 -12.81 12.19
N GLY A 257 0.80 -12.34 13.31
CA GLY A 257 1.68 -12.82 14.35
C GLY A 257 2.63 -11.76 14.87
N LEU A 258 2.37 -10.46 14.62
CA LEU A 258 2.98 -9.33 15.29
C LEU A 258 2.01 -8.76 16.35
N SER A 259 2.49 -7.85 17.19
CA SER A 259 1.78 -7.43 18.39
C SER A 259 1.31 -5.98 18.36
N LEU A 260 1.01 -5.43 17.16
CA LEU A 260 0.54 -4.06 17.05
C LEU A 260 -0.91 -3.91 17.54
N GLU A 261 -1.16 -2.82 18.24
CA GLU A 261 -2.50 -2.35 18.60
C GLU A 261 -3.00 -1.35 17.54
N ALA A 262 -4.29 -1.07 17.50
CA ALA A 262 -4.85 -0.11 16.54
C ALA A 262 -4.17 1.28 16.63
N SER A 263 -3.88 1.75 17.84
CA SER A 263 -3.20 3.04 18.08
C SER A 263 -1.77 3.10 17.54
N ASP A 264 -1.12 1.96 17.30
CA ASP A 264 0.24 1.94 16.75
C ASP A 264 0.25 2.40 15.29
N PHE A 265 -0.81 2.12 14.53
CA PHE A 265 -0.94 2.62 13.15
C PHE A 265 -1.05 4.15 13.09
N ASN A 266 -1.65 4.78 14.12
CA ASN A 266 -1.60 6.23 14.27
C ASN A 266 -0.17 6.73 14.49
N ALA A 267 0.58 6.04 15.36
CA ALA A 267 1.97 6.38 15.63
C ALA A 267 2.87 6.23 14.40
N LEU A 268 2.76 5.12 13.65
CA LEU A 268 3.48 4.89 12.39
C LEU A 268 3.20 6.00 11.37
N THR A 269 1.92 6.34 11.23
CA THR A 269 1.47 7.39 10.31
C THR A 269 2.03 8.75 10.69
N LYS A 270 1.98 9.13 11.97
CA LYS A 270 2.53 10.39 12.46
C LYS A 270 4.05 10.49 12.28
N LEU A 271 4.78 9.41 12.54
CA LEU A 271 6.22 9.34 12.30
C LEU A 271 6.53 9.57 10.81
N THR A 272 5.80 8.91 9.92
CA THR A 272 5.96 9.07 8.47
C THR A 272 5.60 10.47 8.01
N ARG A 273 4.49 11.04 8.52
CA ARG A 273 4.07 12.41 8.22
C ARG A 273 5.13 13.45 8.64
N ASN A 274 5.75 13.27 9.81
CA ASN A 274 6.82 14.17 10.26
C ASN A 274 7.99 14.17 9.26
N ILE A 275 8.40 13.01 8.75
CA ILE A 275 9.46 12.93 7.75
C ILE A 275 9.02 13.57 6.42
N ALA A 276 7.79 13.35 5.98
CA ALA A 276 7.28 13.99 4.76
C ALA A 276 7.20 15.52 4.89
N ASN A 277 6.79 16.02 6.06
CA ASN A 277 6.81 17.46 6.33
C ASN A 277 8.23 18.03 6.26
N ASP A 278 9.21 17.31 6.81
CA ASP A 278 10.62 17.74 6.80
C ASP A 278 11.24 17.72 5.38
N CYS A 279 10.84 16.77 4.52
CA CYS A 279 11.52 16.49 3.26
C CYS A 279 10.73 16.95 2.02
N CYS A 280 9.40 16.85 2.01
CA CYS A 280 8.59 17.00 0.80
C CYS A 280 7.25 17.73 1.03
N GLU A 281 7.21 18.74 1.88
CA GLU A 281 6.02 19.60 2.11
C GLU A 281 4.77 18.79 2.52
N GLY A 282 4.96 17.65 3.18
CA GLY A 282 3.87 16.78 3.60
C GLY A 282 3.23 15.92 2.52
N ARG A 283 3.80 15.83 1.32
CA ARG A 283 3.25 15.04 0.21
C ARG A 283 3.26 13.55 0.54
N ILE A 284 2.09 13.02 0.91
CA ILE A 284 1.86 11.62 1.25
C ILE A 284 0.61 11.11 0.53
N VAL A 285 0.73 9.94 -0.07
CA VAL A 285 -0.41 9.10 -0.46
C VAL A 285 -0.20 7.71 0.12
N SER A 286 -1.20 7.18 0.82
CA SER A 286 -1.20 5.81 1.32
C SER A 286 -2.31 4.98 0.69
N CYS A 287 -2.11 3.66 0.62
CA CYS A 287 -3.11 2.73 0.13
C CYS A 287 -3.24 1.50 1.03
N LEU A 288 -4.45 0.95 1.09
CA LEU A 288 -4.72 -0.29 1.80
C LEU A 288 -4.02 -1.47 1.11
N GLU A 289 -3.28 -2.25 1.89
CA GLU A 289 -2.79 -3.57 1.51
C GLU A 289 -3.52 -4.65 2.34
N GLY A 290 -2.82 -5.41 3.16
CA GLY A 290 -3.38 -6.43 4.04
C GLY A 290 -4.16 -5.88 5.24
N GLY A 291 -4.61 -6.79 6.07
CA GLY A 291 -5.46 -6.56 7.23
C GLY A 291 -6.78 -7.31 7.10
N TYR A 292 -6.94 -8.37 7.89
CA TYR A 292 -7.97 -9.40 7.67
C TYR A 292 -8.85 -9.65 8.89
N HIS A 293 -8.64 -8.94 10.00
CA HIS A 293 -9.51 -8.98 11.16
C HIS A 293 -10.73 -8.08 10.95
N LEU A 294 -11.82 -8.63 10.40
CA LEU A 294 -12.98 -7.89 9.89
C LEU A 294 -13.65 -6.93 10.91
N LEU A 295 -13.50 -7.18 12.22
CA LEU A 295 -14.09 -6.32 13.26
C LEU A 295 -13.18 -5.18 13.69
N ASP A 296 -11.85 -5.34 13.60
CA ASP A 296 -10.89 -4.36 14.10
C ASP A 296 -10.08 -3.67 12.99
N LEU A 297 -10.05 -4.21 11.76
CA LEU A 297 -9.49 -3.51 10.60
C LEU A 297 -10.06 -2.08 10.45
N PRO A 298 -11.39 -1.87 10.60
CA PRO A 298 -11.96 -0.53 10.56
C PRO A 298 -11.35 0.44 11.58
N LYS A 299 -11.07 -0.03 12.79
CA LYS A 299 -10.46 0.78 13.87
C LYS A 299 -8.98 1.08 13.57
N CYS A 300 -8.24 0.10 13.01
CA CYS A 300 -6.85 0.32 12.62
C CYS A 300 -6.76 1.37 11.50
N ILE A 301 -7.67 1.32 10.52
CA ILE A 301 -7.77 2.32 9.45
C ILE A 301 -8.18 3.68 10.01
N GLU A 302 -9.15 3.75 10.94
CA GLU A 302 -9.51 5.01 11.61
C GLU A 302 -8.30 5.65 12.29
N GLU A 303 -7.48 4.86 12.99
CA GLU A 303 -6.27 5.34 13.65
C GLU A 303 -5.22 5.83 12.64
N HIS A 304 -5.05 5.13 11.51
CA HIS A 304 -4.21 5.62 10.41
C HIS A 304 -4.72 6.97 9.87
N LEU A 305 -6.01 7.09 9.61
CA LEU A 305 -6.63 8.33 9.16
C LEU A 305 -6.48 9.47 10.19
N ASN A 306 -6.63 9.17 11.49
CA ASN A 306 -6.37 10.13 12.58
C ASN A 306 -4.90 10.60 12.59
N GLY A 307 -3.96 9.73 12.16
CA GLY A 307 -2.56 10.08 11.96
C GLY A 307 -2.32 10.99 10.74
N LEU A 308 -3.09 10.82 9.66
CA LEU A 308 -3.00 11.64 8.44
C LEU A 308 -3.65 13.02 8.59
N VAL A 309 -4.78 13.09 9.28
CA VAL A 309 -5.49 14.36 9.48
C VAL A 309 -4.60 15.31 10.27
N CYS A 310 -4.37 16.51 9.73
CA CYS A 310 -3.71 17.57 10.46
C CYS A 310 -4.66 18.14 11.53
N ASP A 311 -4.22 18.20 12.78
CA ASP A 311 -4.91 19.02 13.78
C ASP A 311 -4.82 20.47 13.32
N ILE A 312 -5.98 21.13 13.16
CA ILE A 312 -6.11 22.55 12.81
C ILE A 312 -5.76 23.38 14.04
#